data_9c3916ac7dc959dd8fd9ce985ef5de3b
#
_entry.id   9c3916ac7dc959dd8fd9ce985ef5de3b
#
_cell.length_a   1.000
_cell.length_b   1.000
_cell.length_c   1.000
_cell.angle_alpha   90.00
_cell.angle_beta   90.00
_cell.angle_gamma   90.00
#
_symmetry.space_group_name_H-M   'P 1'
#
loop_
_entity.id
_entity.type
_entity.pdbx_description
1 polymer ?
#
loop_
_entity_poly.entity_id
_entity_poly.type
_entity_poly.pdbx_seq_one_letter_code
_entity_poly.pdbx_strand_id
1 'polypeptide(L)'
;MTRSANMKPIAVIPTYNEKENVEALAAAVLENLSPEGGILFCDDNSPDGTGQIIDGLCAANPRIHVLHRERKEGLGRAYVAGFAKALEMGATHVIEMDCDFSHDPADVRRLLDAVTDCDVVIGSRYVKGGRCVGWPFSRWFISRFGGLFIRFVMGTPEHDPTGGFKCFCREALERLGDFSCIRSFGYSFQMEMNYRMWKMGLRL
;
A
#
# COMPACT_ATOMS: atom_id res chain seq x y z
N MET A 1 -16.53 20.71 -6.99
CA MET A 1 -15.23 21.08 -6.39
C MET A 1 -14.33 19.87 -6.60
N THR A 2 -13.32 19.98 -7.41
CA THR A 2 -12.40 18.88 -7.75
C THR A 2 -11.61 18.45 -6.53
N ARG A 3 -11.72 17.18 -6.11
CA ARG A 3 -10.95 16.55 -5.01
C ARG A 3 -9.42 16.68 -5.17
N SER A 4 -8.94 17.11 -6.32
CA SER A 4 -7.53 17.17 -6.70
C SER A 4 -6.72 18.33 -6.04
N ALA A 5 -7.34 19.40 -5.56
CA ALA A 5 -6.63 20.63 -5.20
C ALA A 5 -5.92 20.62 -3.84
N ASN A 6 -6.09 19.60 -3.00
CA ASN A 6 -5.47 19.55 -1.66
C ASN A 6 -5.12 18.11 -1.22
N MET A 7 -4.55 17.32 -2.14
CA MET A 7 -4.15 15.94 -1.82
C MET A 7 -2.83 15.94 -1.06
N LYS A 8 -2.84 15.37 0.15
CA LYS A 8 -1.66 15.01 0.93
C LYS A 8 -1.56 13.48 0.97
N PRO A 9 -1.06 12.83 -0.10
CA PRO A 9 -0.90 11.39 -0.13
C PRO A 9 0.31 10.97 0.72
N ILE A 10 0.18 9.88 1.47
CA ILE A 10 1.29 9.26 2.18
C ILE A 10 1.41 7.81 1.70
N ALA A 11 2.59 7.46 1.16
CA ALA A 11 2.94 6.09 0.83
C ALA A 11 3.41 5.38 2.09
N VAL A 12 2.68 4.36 2.52
CA VAL A 12 3.03 3.49 3.65
C VAL A 12 3.78 2.29 3.11
N ILE A 13 5.03 2.15 3.52
CA ILE A 13 5.98 1.15 3.00
C ILE A 13 6.57 0.35 4.16
N PRO A 14 6.09 -0.87 4.42
CA PRO A 14 6.71 -1.76 5.38
C PRO A 14 8.11 -2.17 4.95
N THR A 15 9.05 -2.24 5.91
CA THR A 15 10.43 -2.66 5.67
C THR A 15 10.89 -3.71 6.67
N TYR A 16 11.61 -4.71 6.16
CA TYR A 16 12.36 -5.67 6.95
C TYR A 16 13.50 -6.26 6.13
N ASN A 17 14.73 -5.87 6.40
CA ASN A 17 15.94 -6.20 5.62
C ASN A 17 15.88 -5.69 4.17
N GLU A 18 15.62 -4.40 4.03
CA GLU A 18 15.45 -3.73 2.73
C GLU A 18 16.52 -2.65 2.46
N LYS A 19 17.69 -2.75 3.09
CA LYS A 19 18.77 -1.74 3.01
C LYS A 19 19.20 -1.41 1.59
N GLU A 20 19.07 -2.36 0.66
CA GLU A 20 19.46 -2.19 -0.75
C GLU A 20 18.40 -1.42 -1.56
N ASN A 21 17.17 -1.37 -1.07
CA ASN A 21 16.02 -0.83 -1.80
C ASN A 21 15.56 0.54 -1.30
N VAL A 22 15.65 0.81 0.01
CA VAL A 22 14.95 1.96 0.65
C VAL A 22 15.33 3.31 0.05
N GLU A 23 16.61 3.57 -0.26
CA GLU A 23 17.04 4.86 -0.81
C GLU A 23 16.51 5.08 -2.23
N ALA A 24 16.71 4.08 -3.10
CA ALA A 24 16.28 4.16 -4.49
C ALA A 24 14.75 4.23 -4.59
N LEU A 25 14.04 3.46 -3.77
CA LEU A 25 12.58 3.47 -3.74
C LEU A 25 12.05 4.81 -3.22
N ALA A 26 12.63 5.37 -2.15
CA ALA A 26 12.24 6.66 -1.61
C ALA A 26 12.34 7.76 -2.67
N ALA A 27 13.44 7.84 -3.39
CA ALA A 27 13.64 8.79 -4.48
C ALA A 27 12.58 8.64 -5.56
N ALA A 28 12.39 7.40 -6.06
CA ALA A 28 11.43 7.11 -7.14
C ALA A 28 9.97 7.39 -6.75
N VAL A 29 9.57 7.09 -5.51
CA VAL A 29 8.22 7.37 -5.02
C VAL A 29 7.99 8.88 -4.88
N LEU A 30 8.96 9.63 -4.31
CA LEU A 30 8.84 11.08 -4.13
C LEU A 30 8.72 11.85 -5.45
N GLU A 31 9.33 11.37 -6.53
CA GLU A 31 9.19 11.94 -7.88
C GLU A 31 7.75 11.83 -8.42
N ASN A 32 6.99 10.83 -7.96
CA ASN A 32 5.63 10.55 -8.40
C ASN A 32 4.55 11.05 -7.44
N LEU A 33 4.94 11.65 -6.31
CA LEU A 33 4.03 12.30 -5.35
C LEU A 33 3.98 13.81 -5.54
N SER A 34 2.83 14.43 -5.19
CA SER A 34 2.74 15.89 -5.06
C SER A 34 3.72 16.44 -4.03
N PRO A 35 4.05 17.73 -4.04
CA PRO A 35 4.94 18.36 -3.04
C PRO A 35 4.49 18.15 -1.58
N GLU A 36 3.18 18.09 -1.34
CA GLU A 36 2.58 17.85 -0.02
C GLU A 36 2.56 16.36 0.37
N GLY A 37 2.81 15.47 -0.60
CA GLY A 37 2.87 14.03 -0.37
C GLY A 37 4.17 13.59 0.28
N GLY A 38 4.13 12.47 0.99
CA GLY A 38 5.28 11.93 1.69
C GLY A 38 5.31 10.41 1.74
N ILE A 39 6.35 9.91 2.38
CA ILE A 39 6.56 8.47 2.62
C ILE A 39 6.57 8.23 4.12
N LEU A 40 5.95 7.16 4.54
CA LEU A 40 6.05 6.59 5.88
C LEU A 40 6.57 5.17 5.79
N PHE A 41 7.84 4.97 6.08
CA PHE A 41 8.40 3.64 6.27
C PHE A 41 7.95 3.06 7.60
N CYS A 42 7.60 1.76 7.61
CA CYS A 42 7.26 1.02 8.82
C CYS A 42 8.30 -0.08 9.02
N ASP A 43 9.36 0.23 9.76
CA ASP A 43 10.49 -0.68 9.96
C ASP A 43 10.23 -1.65 11.10
N ASP A 44 10.23 -2.93 10.78
CA ASP A 44 10.00 -4.05 11.71
C ASP A 44 11.28 -4.45 12.47
N ASN A 45 12.06 -3.46 12.95
CA ASN A 45 13.33 -3.66 13.65
C ASN A 45 14.33 -4.46 12.82
N SER A 46 14.63 -3.95 11.62
CA SER A 46 15.55 -4.58 10.67
C SER A 46 16.97 -4.72 11.22
N PRO A 47 17.54 -5.94 11.28
CA PRO A 47 18.89 -6.14 11.81
C PRO A 47 20.01 -5.78 10.82
N ASP A 48 19.70 -5.52 9.55
CA ASP A 48 20.67 -5.29 8.47
C ASP A 48 21.10 -3.82 8.30
N GLY A 49 20.55 -2.91 9.12
CA GLY A 49 20.83 -1.47 9.03
C GLY A 49 19.78 -0.68 8.23
N THR A 50 18.71 -1.30 7.76
CA THR A 50 17.61 -0.61 7.05
C THR A 50 17.08 0.58 7.84
N GLY A 51 16.78 0.40 9.14
CA GLY A 51 16.24 1.48 9.99
C GLY A 51 17.15 2.69 10.07
N GLN A 52 18.47 2.50 10.22
CA GLN A 52 19.46 3.58 10.26
C GLN A 52 19.54 4.34 8.94
N ILE A 53 19.44 3.66 7.81
CA ILE A 53 19.40 4.31 6.49
C ILE A 53 18.13 5.18 6.40
N ILE A 54 16.99 4.68 6.82
CA ILE A 54 15.73 5.43 6.81
C ILE A 54 15.81 6.65 7.73
N ASP A 55 16.43 6.55 8.92
CA ASP A 55 16.65 7.69 9.81
C ASP A 55 17.46 8.79 9.12
N GLY A 56 18.51 8.40 8.39
CA GLY A 56 19.29 9.33 7.55
C GLY A 56 18.45 10.03 6.49
N LEU A 57 17.57 9.29 5.81
CA LEU A 57 16.65 9.85 4.82
C LEU A 57 15.66 10.83 5.46
N CYS A 58 15.13 10.51 6.64
CA CYS A 58 14.22 11.39 7.39
C CYS A 58 14.92 12.71 7.79
N ALA A 59 16.19 12.64 8.22
CA ALA A 59 16.96 13.82 8.56
C ALA A 59 17.25 14.72 7.34
N ALA A 60 17.41 14.11 6.16
CA ALA A 60 17.72 14.82 4.92
C ALA A 60 16.46 15.37 4.20
N ASN A 61 15.29 14.77 4.41
CA ASN A 61 14.07 15.15 3.68
C ASN A 61 12.84 15.11 4.58
N PRO A 62 12.19 16.27 4.84
CA PRO A 62 11.02 16.36 5.73
C PRO A 62 9.76 15.65 5.21
N ARG A 63 9.78 15.16 3.98
CA ARG A 63 8.68 14.36 3.40
C ARG A 63 8.82 12.86 3.67
N ILE A 64 9.94 12.43 4.27
CA ILE A 64 10.18 11.03 4.63
C ILE A 64 10.04 10.90 6.14
N HIS A 65 9.29 9.91 6.55
CA HIS A 65 9.00 9.60 7.96
C HIS A 65 9.23 8.12 8.22
N VAL A 66 9.46 7.78 9.49
CA VAL A 66 9.61 6.39 9.91
C VAL A 66 8.77 6.09 11.13
N LEU A 67 8.21 4.90 11.15
CA LEU A 67 7.60 4.25 12.30
C LEU A 67 8.45 3.02 12.62
N HIS A 68 9.32 3.13 13.64
CA HIS A 68 10.05 1.98 14.16
C HIS A 68 9.12 1.12 14.99
N ARG A 69 9.03 -0.17 14.64
CA ARG A 69 8.27 -1.17 15.38
C ARG A 69 9.24 -2.03 16.18
N GLU A 70 8.82 -2.50 17.33
CA GLU A 70 9.69 -3.27 18.23
C GLU A 70 10.16 -4.60 17.63
N ARG A 71 9.32 -5.22 16.79
CA ARG A 71 9.57 -6.54 16.18
C ARG A 71 8.73 -6.80 14.95
N LYS A 72 9.16 -7.76 14.14
CA LYS A 72 8.40 -8.26 13.00
C LYS A 72 7.17 -9.06 13.45
N GLU A 73 6.00 -8.56 13.12
CA GLU A 73 4.69 -9.21 13.43
C GLU A 73 3.91 -9.57 12.15
N GLY A 74 4.55 -9.42 11.01
CA GLY A 74 3.98 -9.69 9.69
C GLY A 74 3.46 -8.45 8.97
N LEU A 75 3.42 -8.56 7.64
CA LEU A 75 3.15 -7.46 6.71
C LEU A 75 1.84 -6.72 7.03
N GLY A 76 0.75 -7.45 7.28
CA GLY A 76 -0.55 -6.82 7.59
C GLY A 76 -0.52 -5.96 8.85
N ARG A 77 0.24 -6.37 9.88
CA ARG A 77 0.39 -5.57 11.12
C ARG A 77 1.21 -4.30 10.89
N ALA A 78 2.22 -4.37 10.03
CA ALA A 78 3.00 -3.20 9.66
C ALA A 78 2.14 -2.20 8.87
N TYR A 79 1.34 -2.67 7.90
CA TYR A 79 0.39 -1.80 7.19
C TYR A 79 -0.63 -1.16 8.11
N VAL A 80 -1.25 -1.93 8.99
CA VAL A 80 -2.25 -1.40 9.96
C VAL A 80 -1.65 -0.30 10.83
N ALA A 81 -0.46 -0.51 11.38
CA ALA A 81 0.24 0.51 12.16
C ALA A 81 0.58 1.75 11.32
N GLY A 82 1.04 1.53 10.08
CA GLY A 82 1.34 2.59 9.13
C GLY A 82 0.10 3.39 8.72
N PHE A 83 -1.04 2.74 8.48
CA PHE A 83 -2.30 3.42 8.14
C PHE A 83 -2.76 4.31 9.28
N ALA A 84 -2.76 3.80 10.52
CA ALA A 84 -3.10 4.61 11.69
C ALA A 84 -2.18 5.83 11.80
N LYS A 85 -0.87 5.65 11.65
CA LYS A 85 0.11 6.73 11.71
C LYS A 85 -0.05 7.73 10.56
N ALA A 86 -0.31 7.28 9.34
CA ALA A 86 -0.55 8.16 8.20
C ALA A 86 -1.82 9.03 8.40
N LEU A 87 -2.88 8.47 8.99
CA LEU A 87 -4.09 9.23 9.35
C LEU A 87 -3.80 10.29 10.42
N GLU A 88 -3.00 9.97 11.45
CA GLU A 88 -2.54 10.94 12.46
C GLU A 88 -1.73 12.08 11.84
N MET A 89 -0.89 11.77 10.84
CA MET A 89 -0.10 12.76 10.09
C MET A 89 -0.95 13.63 9.15
N GLY A 90 -2.26 13.40 9.09
CA GLY A 90 -3.19 14.18 8.28
C GLY A 90 -3.19 13.78 6.80
N ALA A 91 -2.86 12.52 6.47
CA ALA A 91 -2.99 12.03 5.10
C ALA A 91 -4.43 12.17 4.61
N THR A 92 -4.60 12.66 3.38
CA THR A 92 -5.89 12.64 2.66
C THR A 92 -6.06 11.36 1.86
N HIS A 93 -4.95 10.78 1.44
CA HIS A 93 -4.88 9.51 0.73
C HIS A 93 -3.72 8.69 1.28
N VAL A 94 -3.90 7.40 1.38
CA VAL A 94 -2.86 6.47 1.84
C VAL A 94 -2.59 5.46 0.72
N ILE A 95 -1.31 5.35 0.34
CA ILE A 95 -0.86 4.38 -0.65
C ILE A 95 -0.22 3.22 0.08
N GLU A 96 -0.68 2.02 -0.20
CA GLU A 96 -0.09 0.76 0.22
C GLU A 96 0.90 0.29 -0.83
N MET A 97 2.16 0.06 -0.47
CA MET A 97 3.23 -0.29 -1.40
C MET A 97 4.33 -1.08 -0.70
N ASP A 98 4.83 -2.15 -1.35
CA ASP A 98 5.97 -2.93 -0.86
C ASP A 98 7.31 -2.27 -1.22
N CYS A 99 8.39 -2.63 -0.49
CA CYS A 99 9.72 -2.00 -0.65
C CYS A 99 10.60 -2.64 -1.73
N ASP A 100 10.21 -3.75 -2.33
CA ASP A 100 11.03 -4.62 -3.19
C ASP A 100 10.94 -4.32 -4.70
N PHE A 101 10.42 -3.17 -5.09
CA PHE A 101 10.14 -2.78 -6.48
C PHE A 101 9.20 -3.73 -7.25
N SER A 102 8.47 -4.62 -6.56
CA SER A 102 7.39 -5.40 -7.19
C SER A 102 6.23 -4.51 -7.66
N HIS A 103 6.12 -3.33 -7.07
CA HIS A 103 5.21 -2.25 -7.43
C HIS A 103 6.00 -1.11 -8.09
N ASP A 104 5.66 -0.77 -9.33
CA ASP A 104 6.35 0.29 -10.07
C ASP A 104 6.00 1.67 -9.45
N PRO A 105 6.99 2.44 -8.95
CA PRO A 105 6.75 3.77 -8.40
C PRO A 105 6.07 4.74 -9.38
N ALA A 106 6.28 4.57 -10.68
CA ALA A 106 5.63 5.39 -11.71
C ALA A 106 4.10 5.22 -11.73
N ASP A 107 3.58 4.07 -11.28
CA ASP A 107 2.15 3.81 -11.20
C ASP A 107 1.47 4.48 -9.99
N VAL A 108 2.24 5.04 -9.03
CA VAL A 108 1.72 5.82 -7.89
C VAL A 108 0.81 6.96 -8.38
N ARG A 109 1.24 7.71 -9.41
CA ARG A 109 0.45 8.80 -9.98
C ARG A 109 -0.87 8.28 -10.57
N ARG A 110 -0.85 7.13 -11.24
CA ARG A 110 -2.06 6.52 -11.80
C ARG A 110 -3.06 6.09 -10.73
N LEU A 111 -2.60 5.59 -9.59
CA LEU A 111 -3.47 5.28 -8.45
C LEU A 111 -4.12 6.56 -7.90
N LEU A 112 -3.34 7.63 -7.74
CA LEU A 112 -3.83 8.93 -7.24
C LEU A 112 -4.82 9.59 -8.21
N ASP A 113 -4.61 9.48 -9.51
CA ASP A 113 -5.56 9.99 -10.51
C ASP A 113 -6.87 9.18 -10.45
N ALA A 114 -6.80 7.86 -10.32
CA ALA A 114 -7.97 6.99 -10.30
C ALA A 114 -8.81 7.10 -9.01
N VAL A 115 -8.20 7.42 -7.86
CA VAL A 115 -8.91 7.51 -6.57
C VAL A 115 -9.83 8.73 -6.46
N THR A 116 -9.76 9.66 -7.41
CA THR A 116 -10.66 10.83 -7.45
C THR A 116 -12.14 10.44 -7.59
N ASP A 117 -12.42 9.32 -8.27
CA ASP A 117 -13.76 8.84 -8.60
C ASP A 117 -14.25 7.65 -7.76
N CYS A 118 -13.40 7.13 -6.86
CA CYS A 118 -13.73 5.98 -6.02
C CYS A 118 -13.12 6.15 -4.62
N ASP A 119 -13.37 5.18 -3.75
CA ASP A 119 -12.92 5.25 -2.36
C ASP A 119 -11.63 4.44 -2.15
N VAL A 120 -11.42 3.41 -2.99
CA VAL A 120 -10.24 2.54 -3.00
C VAL A 120 -9.86 2.19 -4.42
N VAL A 121 -8.61 2.38 -4.78
CA VAL A 121 -8.03 1.91 -6.06
C VAL A 121 -7.08 0.76 -5.79
N ILE A 122 -7.17 -0.28 -6.59
CA ILE A 122 -6.31 -1.46 -6.51
C ILE A 122 -5.51 -1.58 -7.80
N GLY A 123 -4.19 -1.50 -7.68
CA GLY A 123 -3.27 -1.79 -8.78
C GLY A 123 -3.32 -3.27 -9.10
N SER A 124 -3.86 -3.63 -10.27
CA SER A 124 -4.08 -5.01 -10.66
C SER A 124 -3.11 -5.47 -11.73
N ARG A 125 -2.52 -6.63 -11.54
CA ARG A 125 -1.70 -7.32 -12.53
C ARG A 125 -2.51 -7.83 -13.74
N TYR A 126 -3.82 -7.88 -13.63
CA TYR A 126 -4.73 -8.56 -14.57
C TYR A 126 -5.68 -7.62 -15.32
N VAL A 127 -5.45 -6.33 -15.25
CA VAL A 127 -6.15 -5.32 -16.06
C VAL A 127 -5.28 -4.88 -17.25
N LYS A 128 -5.85 -4.13 -18.19
CA LYS A 128 -5.12 -3.60 -19.35
C LYS A 128 -3.94 -2.75 -18.88
N GLY A 129 -2.73 -3.14 -19.29
CA GLY A 129 -1.47 -2.50 -18.87
C GLY A 129 -0.82 -3.12 -17.62
N GLY A 130 -1.53 -4.01 -16.90
CA GLY A 130 -0.93 -4.78 -15.79
C GLY A 130 0.06 -5.83 -16.31
N ARG A 131 1.08 -6.13 -15.50
CA ARG A 131 2.13 -7.11 -15.87
C ARG A 131 2.51 -7.97 -14.66
N CYS A 132 2.91 -9.21 -14.97
CA CYS A 132 3.60 -10.10 -14.04
C CYS A 132 5.01 -10.31 -14.60
N VAL A 133 6.00 -9.58 -14.10
CA VAL A 133 7.38 -9.67 -14.61
C VAL A 133 8.09 -10.82 -13.91
N GLY A 134 8.82 -11.66 -14.69
CA GLY A 134 9.65 -12.73 -14.16
C GLY A 134 8.89 -13.94 -13.57
N TRP A 135 7.57 -14.02 -13.72
CA TRP A 135 6.80 -15.13 -13.17
C TRP A 135 6.81 -16.34 -14.11
N PRO A 136 7.06 -17.56 -13.62
CA PRO A 136 6.82 -18.77 -14.38
C PRO A 136 5.33 -18.93 -14.67
N PHE A 137 4.98 -19.55 -15.79
CA PHE A 137 3.59 -19.74 -16.22
C PHE A 137 2.71 -20.40 -15.15
N SER A 138 3.25 -21.39 -14.43
CA SER A 138 2.53 -22.06 -13.32
C SER A 138 2.10 -21.08 -12.21
N ARG A 139 2.99 -20.17 -11.80
CA ARG A 139 2.69 -19.14 -10.80
C ARG A 139 1.64 -18.17 -11.32
N TRP A 140 1.75 -17.71 -12.57
CA TRP A 140 0.75 -16.86 -13.20
C TRP A 140 -0.62 -17.55 -13.25
N PHE A 141 -0.66 -18.82 -13.67
CA PHE A 141 -1.91 -19.60 -13.77
C PHE A 141 -2.58 -19.74 -12.40
N ILE A 142 -1.84 -20.21 -11.39
CA ILE A 142 -2.36 -20.37 -10.01
C ILE A 142 -2.88 -19.03 -9.47
N SER A 143 -2.14 -17.96 -9.64
CA SER A 143 -2.54 -16.63 -9.16
C SER A 143 -3.78 -16.11 -9.89
N ARG A 144 -3.86 -16.26 -11.21
CA ARG A 144 -5.00 -15.81 -12.02
C ARG A 144 -6.27 -16.57 -11.69
N PHE A 145 -6.21 -17.90 -11.64
CA PHE A 145 -7.38 -18.74 -11.35
C PHE A 145 -7.76 -18.72 -9.88
N GLY A 146 -6.79 -18.69 -8.97
CA GLY A 146 -7.02 -18.48 -7.55
C GLY A 146 -7.72 -17.15 -7.27
N GLY A 147 -7.27 -16.08 -7.93
CA GLY A 147 -7.92 -14.76 -7.84
C GLY A 147 -9.38 -14.77 -8.34
N LEU A 148 -9.66 -15.46 -9.46
CA LEU A 148 -11.02 -15.63 -9.97
C LEU A 148 -11.91 -16.41 -9.00
N PHE A 149 -11.39 -17.49 -8.42
CA PHE A 149 -12.11 -18.28 -7.43
C PHE A 149 -12.42 -17.46 -6.17
N ILE A 150 -11.43 -16.74 -5.62
CA ILE A 150 -11.61 -15.86 -4.46
C ILE A 150 -12.68 -14.80 -4.75
N ARG A 151 -12.59 -14.14 -5.89
CA ARG A 151 -13.57 -13.15 -6.34
C ARG A 151 -14.99 -13.73 -6.43
N PHE A 152 -15.11 -14.93 -6.98
CA PHE A 152 -16.41 -15.61 -7.08
C PHE A 152 -16.99 -15.94 -5.69
N VAL A 153 -16.17 -16.47 -4.78
CA VAL A 153 -16.60 -16.84 -3.42
C VAL A 153 -16.93 -15.60 -2.57
N MET A 154 -16.13 -14.55 -2.67
CA MET A 154 -16.29 -13.32 -1.87
C MET A 154 -17.32 -12.35 -2.49
N GLY A 155 -17.62 -12.51 -3.78
CA GLY A 155 -18.53 -11.63 -4.51
C GLY A 155 -18.01 -10.20 -4.68
N THR A 156 -16.70 -10.01 -4.64
CA THR A 156 -16.04 -8.69 -4.71
C THR A 156 -15.74 -8.29 -6.16
N PRO A 157 -15.69 -6.99 -6.50
CA PRO A 157 -15.54 -6.53 -7.89
C PRO A 157 -14.10 -6.56 -8.41
N GLU A 158 -13.10 -6.53 -7.52
CA GLU A 158 -11.69 -6.36 -7.91
C GLU A 158 -11.15 -7.55 -8.71
N HIS A 159 -10.24 -7.25 -9.65
CA HIS A 159 -9.61 -8.27 -10.51
C HIS A 159 -8.40 -8.96 -9.89
N ASP A 160 -7.82 -8.38 -8.82
CA ASP A 160 -6.62 -8.88 -8.15
C ASP A 160 -6.80 -8.82 -6.62
N PRO A 161 -7.52 -9.79 -6.02
CA PRO A 161 -7.85 -9.75 -4.59
C PRO A 161 -6.64 -9.84 -3.66
N THR A 162 -5.50 -10.29 -4.17
CA THR A 162 -4.25 -10.44 -3.42
C THR A 162 -3.23 -9.32 -3.70
N GLY A 163 -3.58 -8.36 -4.53
CA GLY A 163 -2.71 -7.23 -4.85
C GLY A 163 -2.49 -6.34 -3.63
N GLY A 164 -1.23 -6.03 -3.33
CA GLY A 164 -0.81 -5.16 -2.23
C GLY A 164 -0.54 -3.71 -2.65
N PHE A 165 -0.75 -3.36 -3.92
CA PHE A 165 -0.57 -2.01 -4.40
C PHE A 165 -1.92 -1.29 -4.48
N LYS A 166 -2.19 -0.40 -3.53
CA LYS A 166 -3.50 0.24 -3.40
C LYS A 166 -3.39 1.71 -3.03
N CYS A 167 -4.44 2.46 -3.34
CA CYS A 167 -4.65 3.80 -2.81
C CYS A 167 -6.02 3.89 -2.16
N PHE A 168 -6.05 4.35 -0.93
CA PHE A 168 -7.26 4.56 -0.13
C PHE A 168 -7.50 6.05 0.04
N CYS A 169 -8.72 6.54 -0.13
CA CYS A 169 -9.08 7.83 0.42
C CYS A 169 -9.13 7.75 1.96
N ARG A 170 -8.92 8.87 2.65
CA ARG A 170 -8.93 8.95 4.11
C ARG A 170 -10.20 8.35 4.72
N GLU A 171 -11.34 8.74 4.16
CA GLU A 171 -12.65 8.31 4.64
C GLU A 171 -12.85 6.79 4.56
N ALA A 172 -12.24 6.13 3.58
CA ALA A 172 -12.30 4.66 3.47
C ALA A 172 -11.60 3.97 4.64
N LEU A 173 -10.44 4.47 5.06
CA LEU A 173 -9.70 3.96 6.22
C LEU A 173 -10.39 4.32 7.54
N GLU A 174 -10.90 5.55 7.68
CA GLU A 174 -11.63 5.97 8.87
C GLU A 174 -12.92 5.16 9.08
N ARG A 175 -13.60 4.76 8.02
CA ARG A 175 -14.79 3.89 8.10
C ARG A 175 -14.49 2.47 8.56
N LEU A 176 -13.27 1.97 8.35
CA LEU A 176 -12.83 0.72 8.98
C LEU A 176 -12.73 0.85 10.50
N GLY A 177 -12.57 2.08 11.02
CA GLY A 177 -12.51 2.36 12.44
C GLY A 177 -11.28 1.73 13.10
N ASP A 178 -11.52 0.93 14.13
CA ASP A 178 -10.47 0.20 14.80
C ASP A 178 -9.93 -0.93 13.91
N PHE A 179 -8.68 -0.79 13.48
CA PHE A 179 -7.98 -1.81 12.69
C PHE A 179 -7.74 -3.14 13.44
N SER A 180 -8.04 -3.21 14.75
CA SER A 180 -7.97 -4.46 15.53
C SER A 180 -8.92 -5.54 15.01
N CYS A 181 -9.95 -5.14 14.28
CA CYS A 181 -10.88 -6.05 13.60
C CYS A 181 -10.21 -6.87 12.49
N ILE A 182 -9.07 -6.41 11.94
CA ILE A 182 -8.32 -7.10 10.89
C ILE A 182 -7.43 -8.15 11.54
N ARG A 183 -7.74 -9.42 11.29
CA ARG A 183 -7.07 -10.55 11.95
C ARG A 183 -6.20 -11.39 11.02
N SER A 184 -6.35 -11.21 9.72
CA SER A 184 -5.65 -12.01 8.72
C SER A 184 -4.18 -11.63 8.58
N PHE A 185 -3.36 -12.60 8.16
CA PHE A 185 -1.92 -12.47 7.94
C PHE A 185 -1.57 -12.75 6.47
N GLY A 186 -0.42 -12.24 6.01
CA GLY A 186 0.08 -12.47 4.66
C GLY A 186 -0.92 -12.02 3.57
N TYR A 187 -1.11 -12.83 2.55
CA TYR A 187 -2.03 -12.51 1.45
C TYR A 187 -3.50 -12.41 1.87
N SER A 188 -3.90 -13.09 2.96
CA SER A 188 -5.26 -13.02 3.48
C SER A 188 -5.62 -11.63 3.99
N PHE A 189 -4.64 -10.85 4.46
CA PHE A 189 -4.80 -9.46 4.84
C PHE A 189 -5.40 -8.63 3.70
N GLN A 190 -4.86 -8.78 2.49
CA GLN A 190 -5.32 -8.05 1.32
C GLN A 190 -6.79 -8.37 0.99
N MET A 191 -7.13 -9.64 1.04
CA MET A 191 -8.50 -10.12 0.77
C MET A 191 -9.48 -9.64 1.84
N GLU A 192 -9.10 -9.71 3.12
CA GLU A 192 -9.94 -9.24 4.23
C GLU A 192 -10.21 -7.73 4.11
N MET A 193 -9.18 -6.93 3.82
CA MET A 193 -9.32 -5.48 3.61
C MET A 193 -10.30 -5.17 2.48
N ASN A 194 -10.11 -5.77 1.30
CA ASN A 194 -10.99 -5.56 0.15
C ASN A 194 -12.43 -5.95 0.47
N TYR A 195 -12.63 -7.12 1.08
CA TYR A 195 -13.95 -7.63 1.42
C TYR A 195 -14.69 -6.72 2.42
N ARG A 196 -14.00 -6.30 3.50
CA ARG A 196 -14.59 -5.40 4.50
C ARG A 196 -15.00 -4.06 3.87
N MET A 197 -14.12 -3.45 3.08
CA MET A 197 -14.40 -2.19 2.40
C MET A 197 -15.58 -2.32 1.44
N TRP A 198 -15.62 -3.39 0.65
CA TRP A 198 -16.74 -3.65 -0.24
C TRP A 198 -18.05 -3.86 0.52
N LYS A 199 -18.05 -4.63 1.62
CA LYS A 199 -19.24 -4.84 2.48
C LYS A 199 -19.76 -3.56 3.12
N MET A 200 -18.90 -2.58 3.37
CA MET A 200 -19.30 -1.25 3.84
C MET A 200 -19.85 -0.34 2.72
N GLY A 201 -19.97 -0.85 1.50
CA GLY A 201 -20.49 -0.09 0.36
C GLY A 201 -19.49 0.92 -0.21
N LEU A 202 -18.19 0.74 0.05
CA LEU A 202 -17.15 1.56 -0.58
C LEU A 202 -16.96 1.15 -2.05
N ARG A 203 -16.66 2.12 -2.90
CA ARG A 203 -16.41 1.93 -4.34
C ARG A 203 -14.95 1.52 -4.53
N LEU A 204 -14.75 0.25 -4.96
CA LEU A 204 -13.45 -0.32 -5.30
C LEU A 204 -13.27 -0.30 -6.82
#